data_d9eee2d1cad1a21ecb138c57454f4e8b
#
_entry.id   d9eee2d1cad1a21ecb138c57454f4e8b
#
_cell.length_a   1.000
_cell.length_b   1.000
_cell.length_c   1.000
_cell.angle_alpha   90.00
_cell.angle_beta   90.00
_cell.angle_gamma   90.00
#
_symmetry.space_group_name_H-M   'P 1'
#
loop_
_entity.id
_entity.type
_entity.pdbx_description
1 polymer ?
#
loop_
_entity_poly.entity_id
_entity_poly.type
_entity_poly.pdbx_seq_one_letter_code
_entity_poly.pdbx_strand_id
1 'polypeptide(L)'
;MRPIPSSLLDKRLIFVTGKGGVGKSTVSAALGLAAVRAGRRTIVVELAYQDRLARAFGVEDSHFREARVDDGLFTISLDPQHALEEYLRIQLRVKPLADLLFSSRMFQYLAVATPGLAELVTMGKVWELSQRRRRVRGAEPYDLVIVDAPATGHGVAIMRTPKMFADIARVGPVAQQGRAIHQTVVDRRHTGVVAVALPEEMPVNETVMLRDELRRALGLDLDRVVVNALYPDRFGPRHRATLARAANGAGDATERAALRAALSEHARAQGQREQVARLEEALGMEAVHLPFVFEPELGPDQFEALSRELERAL
;
A
#
# COMPACT_ATOMS: atom_id res chain seq x y z
N MET A 1 -8.47 14.66 28.36
CA MET A 1 -8.67 13.25 27.98
C MET A 1 -7.78 13.00 26.75
N ARG A 2 -6.67 12.26 26.88
CA ARG A 2 -5.90 11.85 25.70
C ARG A 2 -6.78 10.94 24.88
N PRO A 3 -6.91 11.11 23.54
CA PRO A 3 -7.66 10.18 22.72
C PRO A 3 -6.98 8.81 22.81
N ILE A 4 -7.77 7.77 23.05
CA ILE A 4 -7.34 6.38 22.97
C ILE A 4 -6.80 6.20 21.55
N PRO A 5 -5.56 5.70 21.33
CA PRO A 5 -5.07 5.41 20.00
C PRO A 5 -6.01 4.37 19.39
N SER A 6 -6.74 4.76 18.35
CA SER A 6 -7.49 3.78 17.57
C SER A 6 -6.48 2.84 16.90
N SER A 7 -6.69 1.53 16.99
CA SER A 7 -5.92 0.55 16.21
C SER A 7 -5.92 0.95 14.74
N LEU A 8 -4.83 0.67 14.02
CA LEU A 8 -4.79 0.89 12.57
C LEU A 8 -5.99 0.25 11.86
N LEU A 9 -6.39 -0.94 12.31
CA LEU A 9 -7.53 -1.65 11.74
C LEU A 9 -8.90 -1.01 12.05
N ASP A 10 -9.00 -0.06 12.97
CA ASP A 10 -10.25 0.68 13.21
C ASP A 10 -10.52 1.75 12.14
N LYS A 11 -9.52 2.08 11.35
CA LYS A 11 -9.66 2.97 10.19
C LYS A 11 -10.57 2.35 9.13
N ARG A 12 -11.11 3.19 8.26
CA ARG A 12 -11.88 2.74 7.10
C ARG A 12 -11.10 2.81 5.80
N LEU A 13 -10.03 3.58 5.78
CA LEU A 13 -9.17 3.77 4.62
C LEU A 13 -7.72 3.76 5.08
N ILE A 14 -6.91 2.89 4.48
CA ILE A 14 -5.47 2.81 4.76
C ILE A 14 -4.72 2.94 3.44
N PHE A 15 -3.79 3.89 3.36
CA PHE A 15 -2.83 3.99 2.27
C PHE A 15 -1.55 3.25 2.64
N VAL A 16 -1.18 2.26 1.83
CA VAL A 16 0.11 1.58 1.91
C VAL A 16 1.03 2.20 0.87
N THR A 17 2.08 2.86 1.30
CA THR A 17 2.99 3.63 0.45
C THR A 17 4.44 3.33 0.76
N GLY A 18 5.36 3.76 -0.08
CA GLY A 18 6.81 3.50 0.04
C GLY A 18 7.48 3.47 -1.33
N LYS A 19 8.79 3.30 -1.35
CA LYS A 19 9.60 3.22 -2.58
C LYS A 19 9.10 2.11 -3.53
N GLY A 20 9.49 2.19 -4.80
CA GLY A 20 9.31 1.09 -5.75
C GLY A 20 10.08 -0.17 -5.33
N GLY A 21 9.43 -1.34 -5.37
CA GLY A 21 10.08 -2.63 -5.08
C GLY A 21 10.19 -3.02 -3.60
N VAL A 22 9.71 -2.20 -2.65
CA VAL A 22 9.79 -2.53 -1.21
C VAL A 22 8.78 -3.58 -0.71
N GLY A 23 7.86 -4.04 -1.57
CA GLY A 23 6.85 -5.03 -1.20
C GLY A 23 5.53 -4.44 -0.70
N LYS A 24 5.14 -3.25 -1.17
CA LYS A 24 3.85 -2.63 -0.82
C LYS A 24 2.66 -3.54 -1.06
N SER A 25 2.57 -4.16 -2.24
CA SER A 25 1.48 -5.09 -2.59
C SER A 25 1.45 -6.30 -1.65
N THR A 26 2.62 -6.83 -1.28
CA THR A 26 2.75 -7.91 -0.29
C THR A 26 2.20 -7.51 1.07
N VAL A 27 2.58 -6.31 1.55
CA VAL A 27 2.11 -5.78 2.83
C VAL A 27 0.60 -5.47 2.77
N SER A 28 0.10 -4.94 1.63
CA SER A 28 -1.33 -4.68 1.43
C SER A 28 -2.15 -5.97 1.48
N ALA A 29 -1.67 -7.06 0.85
CA ALA A 29 -2.29 -8.37 0.89
C ALA A 29 -2.33 -8.93 2.32
N ALA A 30 -1.17 -8.94 2.99
CA ALA A 30 -1.04 -9.43 4.36
C ALA A 30 -1.88 -8.62 5.36
N LEU A 31 -1.96 -7.30 5.20
CA LEU A 31 -2.81 -6.43 5.99
C LEU A 31 -4.31 -6.70 5.75
N GLY A 32 -4.68 -6.99 4.48
CA GLY A 32 -6.03 -7.39 4.11
C GLY A 32 -6.48 -8.67 4.81
N LEU A 33 -5.63 -9.70 4.82
CA LEU A 33 -5.89 -10.96 5.54
C LEU A 33 -5.98 -10.74 7.06
N ALA A 34 -5.09 -9.92 7.65
CA ALA A 34 -5.16 -9.58 9.07
C ALA A 34 -6.49 -8.89 9.44
N ALA A 35 -6.94 -7.96 8.58
CA ALA A 35 -8.20 -7.26 8.77
C ALA A 35 -9.41 -8.20 8.69
N VAL A 36 -9.40 -9.15 7.75
CA VAL A 36 -10.46 -10.17 7.64
C VAL A 36 -10.52 -11.05 8.88
N ARG A 37 -9.39 -11.50 9.42
CA ARG A 37 -9.37 -12.25 10.68
C ARG A 37 -9.87 -11.44 11.88
N ALA A 38 -9.70 -10.11 11.83
CA ALA A 38 -10.31 -9.20 12.79
C ALA A 38 -11.82 -8.97 12.54
N GLY A 39 -12.45 -9.74 11.64
CA GLY A 39 -13.88 -9.67 11.32
C GLY A 39 -14.27 -8.52 10.40
N ARG A 40 -13.30 -7.90 9.67
CA ARG A 40 -13.53 -6.76 8.79
C ARG A 40 -13.68 -7.18 7.33
N ARG A 41 -14.84 -6.90 6.70
CA ARG A 41 -15.00 -7.03 5.26
C ARG A 41 -14.09 -6.03 4.53
N THR A 42 -13.06 -6.53 3.86
CA THR A 42 -11.93 -5.71 3.39
C THR A 42 -11.79 -5.77 1.87
N ILE A 43 -11.44 -4.64 1.25
CA ILE A 43 -11.01 -4.59 -0.14
C ILE A 43 -9.62 -3.96 -0.26
N VAL A 44 -8.75 -4.61 -1.03
CA VAL A 44 -7.46 -4.06 -1.45
C VAL A 44 -7.60 -3.45 -2.83
N VAL A 45 -7.22 -2.19 -2.95
CA VAL A 45 -7.33 -1.39 -4.18
C VAL A 45 -5.94 -1.18 -4.76
N GLU A 46 -5.67 -1.75 -5.92
CA GLU A 46 -4.42 -1.57 -6.65
C GLU A 46 -4.54 -0.37 -7.60
N LEU A 47 -3.68 0.65 -7.42
CA LEU A 47 -3.69 1.85 -8.26
C LEU A 47 -2.79 1.74 -9.51
N ALA A 48 -2.04 0.66 -9.64
CA ALA A 48 -1.06 0.48 -10.73
C ALA A 48 -1.59 -0.38 -11.91
N TYR A 49 -2.86 -0.74 -11.90
CA TYR A 49 -3.50 -1.55 -12.95
C TYR A 49 -2.73 -2.84 -13.31
N GLN A 50 -2.35 -3.62 -12.30
CA GLN A 50 -1.49 -4.79 -12.49
C GLN A 50 -2.13 -6.12 -12.06
N ASP A 51 -3.31 -6.12 -11.44
CA ASP A 51 -4.02 -7.30 -10.91
C ASP A 51 -3.12 -8.31 -10.17
N ARG A 52 -2.11 -7.78 -9.46
CA ARG A 52 -1.09 -8.61 -8.77
C ARG A 52 -1.73 -9.47 -7.69
N LEU A 53 -2.62 -8.86 -6.92
CA LEU A 53 -3.28 -9.54 -5.81
C LEU A 53 -4.22 -10.63 -6.34
N ALA A 54 -5.07 -10.32 -7.32
CA ALA A 54 -5.95 -11.31 -7.93
C ALA A 54 -5.17 -12.52 -8.44
N ARG A 55 -4.10 -12.29 -9.21
CA ARG A 55 -3.23 -13.36 -9.74
C ARG A 55 -2.54 -14.16 -8.63
N ALA A 56 -2.05 -13.51 -7.58
CA ALA A 56 -1.38 -14.19 -6.48
C ALA A 56 -2.32 -15.12 -5.69
N PHE A 57 -3.63 -14.85 -5.72
CA PHE A 57 -4.66 -15.71 -5.15
C PHE A 57 -5.32 -16.65 -6.18
N GLY A 58 -4.78 -16.73 -7.40
CA GLY A 58 -5.31 -17.62 -8.46
C GLY A 58 -6.67 -17.20 -9.00
N VAL A 59 -7.07 -15.93 -8.82
CA VAL A 59 -8.31 -15.37 -9.36
C VAL A 59 -8.01 -14.74 -10.71
N GLU A 60 -8.89 -14.95 -11.70
CA GLU A 60 -8.79 -14.26 -12.99
C GLU A 60 -8.80 -12.75 -12.82
N ASP A 61 -8.14 -12.05 -13.75
CA ASP A 61 -7.98 -10.59 -13.71
C ASP A 61 -9.29 -9.87 -13.37
N SER A 62 -9.23 -8.98 -12.40
CA SER A 62 -10.43 -8.29 -11.91
C SER A 62 -10.96 -7.22 -12.89
N HIS A 63 -10.11 -6.69 -13.77
CA HIS A 63 -10.46 -5.70 -14.82
C HIS A 63 -11.46 -4.64 -14.35
N PHE A 64 -11.14 -3.89 -13.30
CA PHE A 64 -12.02 -2.88 -12.72
C PHE A 64 -13.30 -3.45 -12.05
N ARG A 65 -13.32 -4.75 -11.72
CA ARG A 65 -14.39 -5.40 -10.96
C ARG A 65 -13.92 -5.76 -9.57
N GLU A 66 -14.82 -5.65 -8.61
CA GLU A 66 -14.56 -6.08 -7.23
C GLU A 66 -14.55 -7.62 -7.21
N ALA A 67 -13.35 -8.22 -7.23
CA ALA A 67 -13.14 -9.66 -7.22
C ALA A 67 -12.92 -10.16 -5.79
N ARG A 68 -13.62 -11.23 -5.40
CA ARG A 68 -13.38 -11.92 -4.13
C ARG A 68 -12.16 -12.82 -4.28
N VAL A 69 -11.15 -12.64 -3.43
CA VAL A 69 -9.91 -13.42 -3.42
C VAL A 69 -9.84 -14.37 -2.24
N ASP A 70 -10.55 -14.06 -1.14
CA ASP A 70 -10.70 -14.93 0.01
C ASP A 70 -12.03 -14.63 0.74
N ASP A 71 -12.38 -15.38 1.78
CA ASP A 71 -13.58 -15.10 2.56
C ASP A 71 -13.45 -13.75 3.28
N GLY A 72 -14.32 -12.81 2.91
CA GLY A 72 -14.26 -11.42 3.41
C GLY A 72 -13.19 -10.53 2.79
N LEU A 73 -12.27 -11.06 1.94
CA LEU A 73 -11.25 -10.29 1.24
C LEU A 73 -11.57 -10.14 -0.24
N PHE A 74 -11.52 -8.90 -0.69
CA PHE A 74 -11.77 -8.52 -2.08
C PHE A 74 -10.58 -7.72 -2.63
N THR A 75 -10.47 -7.68 -3.95
CA THR A 75 -9.51 -6.82 -4.66
C THR A 75 -10.18 -6.11 -5.83
N ILE A 76 -9.62 -4.99 -6.22
CA ILE A 76 -9.93 -4.28 -7.45
C ILE A 76 -8.68 -3.60 -7.96
N SER A 77 -8.44 -3.73 -9.28
CA SER A 77 -7.38 -2.99 -9.96
C SER A 77 -8.00 -1.79 -10.68
N LEU A 78 -7.61 -0.58 -10.29
CA LEU A 78 -8.21 0.65 -10.81
C LEU A 78 -7.50 1.13 -12.07
N ASP A 79 -8.25 1.19 -13.14
CA ASP A 79 -7.91 1.88 -14.37
C ASP A 79 -8.59 3.27 -14.39
N PRO A 80 -7.82 4.35 -14.59
CA PRO A 80 -8.35 5.71 -14.63
C PRO A 80 -9.44 5.92 -15.68
N GLN A 81 -9.36 5.26 -16.84
CA GLN A 81 -10.34 5.40 -17.90
C GLN A 81 -11.70 4.84 -17.46
N HIS A 82 -11.73 3.61 -16.93
CA HIS A 82 -12.95 3.01 -16.41
C HIS A 82 -13.50 3.77 -15.20
N ALA A 83 -12.61 4.30 -14.33
CA ALA A 83 -13.03 5.13 -13.19
C ALA A 83 -13.72 6.44 -13.66
N LEU A 84 -13.22 7.05 -14.74
CA LEU A 84 -13.84 8.23 -15.35
C LEU A 84 -15.21 7.88 -15.96
N GLU A 85 -15.31 6.74 -16.64
CA GLU A 85 -16.57 6.27 -17.20
C GLU A 85 -17.63 6.05 -16.12
N GLU A 86 -17.28 5.34 -15.05
CA GLU A 86 -18.19 5.12 -13.92
C GLU A 86 -18.62 6.45 -13.29
N TYR A 87 -17.68 7.35 -13.06
CA TYR A 87 -17.96 8.68 -12.50
C TYR A 87 -18.97 9.48 -13.35
N LEU A 88 -18.75 9.54 -14.66
CA LEU A 88 -19.65 10.26 -15.55
C LEU A 88 -21.03 9.61 -15.68
N ARG A 89 -21.12 8.29 -15.70
CA ARG A 89 -22.41 7.57 -15.67
C ARG A 89 -23.22 7.86 -14.41
N ILE A 90 -22.54 8.04 -13.27
CA ILE A 90 -23.21 8.43 -12.01
C ILE A 90 -23.68 9.90 -12.07
N GLN A 91 -22.88 10.80 -12.64
CA GLN A 91 -23.18 12.25 -12.67
C GLN A 91 -24.25 12.63 -13.71
N LEU A 92 -24.15 12.07 -14.90
CA LEU A 92 -24.99 12.51 -16.03
C LEU A 92 -26.42 11.96 -15.99
N ARG A 93 -26.72 10.96 -15.15
CA ARG A 93 -28.06 10.34 -15.00
C ARG A 93 -28.74 9.88 -16.30
N VAL A 94 -28.17 10.21 -17.47
CA VAL A 94 -28.69 9.93 -18.81
C VAL A 94 -27.68 9.09 -19.56
N LYS A 95 -27.92 7.77 -19.62
CA LYS A 95 -27.01 6.81 -20.25
C LYS A 95 -26.58 7.18 -21.68
N PRO A 96 -27.49 7.57 -22.61
CA PRO A 96 -27.12 7.91 -23.99
C PRO A 96 -26.13 9.07 -24.09
N LEU A 97 -26.20 10.04 -23.17
CA LEU A 97 -25.27 11.19 -23.17
C LEU A 97 -23.87 10.79 -22.71
N ALA A 98 -23.78 9.91 -21.72
CA ALA A 98 -22.50 9.35 -21.28
C ALA A 98 -21.85 8.54 -22.42
N ASP A 99 -22.60 7.65 -23.06
CA ASP A 99 -22.11 6.81 -24.15
C ASP A 99 -21.66 7.65 -25.36
N LEU A 100 -22.35 8.74 -25.67
CA LEU A 100 -21.94 9.69 -26.71
C LEU A 100 -20.63 10.39 -26.38
N LEU A 101 -20.43 10.81 -25.14
CA LEU A 101 -19.16 11.42 -24.69
C LEU A 101 -17.99 10.43 -24.79
N PHE A 102 -18.19 9.17 -24.36
CA PHE A 102 -17.14 8.16 -24.43
C PHE A 102 -16.78 7.74 -25.85
N SER A 103 -17.72 7.77 -26.79
CA SER A 103 -17.45 7.51 -28.22
C SER A 103 -16.67 8.66 -28.89
N SER A 104 -16.61 9.83 -28.27
CA SER A 104 -15.92 11.01 -28.80
C SER A 104 -14.40 10.88 -28.58
N ARG A 105 -13.64 10.77 -29.67
CA ARG A 105 -12.16 10.81 -29.62
C ARG A 105 -11.63 12.08 -28.95
N MET A 106 -12.28 13.22 -29.19
CA MET A 106 -11.89 14.50 -28.59
C MET A 106 -12.01 14.45 -27.05
N PHE A 107 -13.08 13.86 -26.53
CA PHE A 107 -13.24 13.69 -25.08
C PHE A 107 -12.17 12.78 -24.50
N GLN A 108 -11.85 11.66 -25.14
CA GLN A 108 -10.77 10.76 -24.71
C GLN A 108 -9.42 11.48 -24.69
N TYR A 109 -9.09 12.27 -25.72
CA TYR A 109 -7.87 13.08 -25.76
C TYR A 109 -7.83 14.12 -24.62
N LEU A 110 -8.93 14.82 -24.39
CA LEU A 110 -9.01 15.80 -23.29
C LEU A 110 -8.85 15.14 -21.91
N ALA A 111 -9.47 13.98 -21.72
CA ALA A 111 -9.37 13.23 -20.47
C ALA A 111 -7.91 12.80 -20.17
N VAL A 112 -7.21 12.28 -21.19
CA VAL A 112 -5.79 11.89 -21.07
C VAL A 112 -4.88 13.12 -20.95
N ALA A 113 -5.18 14.21 -21.64
CA ALA A 113 -4.37 15.43 -21.63
C ALA A 113 -4.58 16.32 -20.40
N THR A 114 -5.60 16.04 -19.56
CA THR A 114 -5.87 16.86 -18.37
C THR A 114 -5.03 16.36 -17.19
N PRO A 115 -4.00 17.11 -16.76
CA PRO A 115 -3.14 16.68 -15.65
C PRO A 115 -3.93 16.48 -14.36
N GLY A 116 -3.73 15.36 -13.69
CA GLY A 116 -4.36 15.04 -12.41
C GLY A 116 -5.81 14.52 -12.51
N LEU A 117 -6.44 14.48 -13.69
CA LEU A 117 -7.80 13.97 -13.82
C LEU A 117 -7.85 12.45 -13.53
N ALA A 118 -6.86 11.71 -14.02
CA ALA A 118 -6.70 10.28 -13.75
C ALA A 118 -6.65 10.01 -12.24
N GLU A 119 -5.84 10.75 -11.52
CA GLU A 119 -5.69 10.64 -10.07
C GLU A 119 -6.97 11.06 -9.34
N LEU A 120 -7.65 12.11 -9.81
CA LEU A 120 -8.91 12.54 -9.19
C LEU A 120 -10.01 11.49 -9.30
N VAL A 121 -10.21 10.88 -10.47
CA VAL A 121 -11.27 9.88 -10.67
C VAL A 121 -10.92 8.57 -9.94
N THR A 122 -9.66 8.19 -9.92
CA THR A 122 -9.16 7.06 -9.13
C THR A 122 -9.41 7.26 -7.64
N MET A 123 -9.07 8.44 -7.10
CA MET A 123 -9.38 8.80 -5.72
C MET A 123 -10.89 8.92 -5.46
N GLY A 124 -11.66 9.29 -6.46
CA GLY A 124 -13.13 9.26 -6.41
C GLY A 124 -13.67 7.85 -6.20
N LYS A 125 -13.10 6.84 -6.88
CA LYS A 125 -13.46 5.43 -6.69
C LYS A 125 -13.02 4.91 -5.33
N VAL A 126 -11.78 5.19 -4.89
CA VAL A 126 -11.30 4.86 -3.54
C VAL A 126 -12.22 5.45 -2.46
N TRP A 127 -12.59 6.71 -2.61
CA TRP A 127 -13.52 7.37 -1.71
C TRP A 127 -14.90 6.70 -1.71
N GLU A 128 -15.45 6.35 -2.87
CA GLU A 128 -16.71 5.64 -3.00
C GLU A 128 -16.69 4.29 -2.29
N LEU A 129 -15.62 3.50 -2.47
CA LEU A 129 -15.42 2.21 -1.79
C LEU A 129 -15.37 2.37 -0.25
N SER A 130 -14.80 3.47 0.26
CA SER A 130 -14.68 3.74 1.70
C SER A 130 -15.96 4.22 2.38
N GLN A 131 -17.04 4.50 1.60
CA GLN A 131 -18.27 5.00 2.16
C GLN A 131 -19.10 3.89 2.82
N ARG A 132 -19.76 4.20 3.95
CA ARG A 132 -20.73 3.28 4.59
C ARG A 132 -21.95 3.04 3.71
N ARG A 133 -22.23 3.96 2.82
CA ARG A 133 -23.34 3.92 1.88
C ARG A 133 -22.80 4.03 0.47
N ARG A 134 -22.70 2.89 -0.19
CA ARG A 134 -22.17 2.78 -1.54
C ARG A 134 -23.09 3.51 -2.54
N ARG A 135 -22.49 4.17 -3.54
CA ARG A 135 -23.22 4.82 -4.63
C ARG A 135 -23.69 3.81 -5.69
N VAL A 136 -23.01 2.71 -5.80
CA VAL A 136 -23.38 1.60 -6.69
C VAL A 136 -24.56 0.85 -6.06
N ARG A 137 -25.67 0.78 -6.78
CA ARG A 137 -26.92 0.15 -6.30
C ARG A 137 -26.72 -1.34 -6.03
N GLY A 138 -27.04 -1.77 -4.83
CA GLY A 138 -26.94 -3.17 -4.40
C GLY A 138 -25.53 -3.59 -3.95
N ALA A 139 -24.53 -2.71 -4.02
CA ALA A 139 -23.20 -3.00 -3.51
C ALA A 139 -23.17 -2.93 -1.97
N GLU A 140 -22.60 -3.96 -1.37
CA GLU A 140 -22.38 -3.99 0.08
C GLU A 140 -21.16 -3.12 0.45
N PRO A 141 -21.21 -2.42 1.61
CA PRO A 141 -20.09 -1.61 2.07
C PRO A 141 -18.93 -2.48 2.54
N TYR A 142 -17.72 -1.97 2.39
CA TYR A 142 -16.52 -2.51 3.03
C TYR A 142 -16.32 -1.86 4.41
N ASP A 143 -15.80 -2.62 5.36
CA ASP A 143 -15.42 -2.09 6.66
C ASP A 143 -14.05 -1.41 6.56
N LEU A 144 -13.17 -1.91 5.68
CA LEU A 144 -11.85 -1.38 5.45
C LEU A 144 -11.50 -1.40 3.96
N VAL A 145 -10.93 -0.30 3.49
CA VAL A 145 -10.33 -0.15 2.17
C VAL A 145 -8.83 0.05 2.33
N ILE A 146 -8.03 -0.83 1.76
CA ILE A 146 -6.56 -0.73 1.74
C ILE A 146 -6.15 -0.32 0.33
N VAL A 147 -5.41 0.76 0.20
CA VAL A 147 -4.93 1.28 -1.07
C VAL A 147 -3.46 0.92 -1.23
N ASP A 148 -3.16 0.02 -2.15
CA ASP A 148 -1.79 -0.23 -2.62
C ASP A 148 -1.36 0.92 -3.53
N ALA A 149 -0.72 1.93 -2.93
CA ALA A 149 -0.36 3.16 -3.61
C ALA A 149 0.89 2.96 -4.47
N PRO A 150 1.04 3.71 -5.59
CA PRO A 150 2.26 3.71 -6.36
C PRO A 150 3.45 4.22 -5.52
N ALA A 151 4.66 4.11 -6.09
CA ALA A 151 5.90 4.48 -5.40
C ALA A 151 5.87 5.92 -4.85
N THR A 152 6.66 6.17 -3.81
CA THR A 152 6.77 7.42 -3.06
C THR A 152 6.54 8.70 -3.85
N GLY A 153 6.58 9.74 -3.87
CA GLY A 153 6.27 10.91 -4.70
C GLY A 153 4.86 10.90 -5.35
N HIS A 154 4.51 9.83 -6.04
CA HIS A 154 3.19 9.65 -6.63
C HIS A 154 2.10 9.33 -5.61
N GLY A 155 2.41 8.60 -4.53
CA GLY A 155 1.45 8.26 -3.49
C GLY A 155 0.89 9.52 -2.79
N VAL A 156 1.77 10.43 -2.36
CA VAL A 156 1.36 11.71 -1.75
C VAL A 156 0.68 12.62 -2.76
N ALA A 157 1.18 12.67 -4.00
CA ALA A 157 0.57 13.47 -5.07
C ALA A 157 -0.88 13.06 -5.33
N ILE A 158 -1.16 11.76 -5.43
CA ILE A 158 -2.53 11.22 -5.59
C ILE A 158 -3.44 11.67 -4.44
N MET A 159 -2.98 11.59 -3.20
CA MET A 159 -3.75 12.01 -2.03
C MET A 159 -4.04 13.53 -2.02
N ARG A 160 -3.17 14.36 -2.64
CA ARG A 160 -3.33 15.83 -2.76
C ARG A 160 -4.25 16.25 -3.89
N THR A 161 -4.34 15.46 -4.94
CA THR A 161 -5.05 15.80 -6.18
C THR A 161 -6.51 16.24 -5.94
N PRO A 162 -7.32 15.62 -5.07
CA PRO A 162 -8.68 16.06 -4.81
C PRO A 162 -8.78 17.51 -4.31
N LYS A 163 -7.84 17.95 -3.44
CA LYS A 163 -7.77 19.33 -2.98
C LYS A 163 -7.43 20.28 -4.12
N MET A 164 -6.43 19.95 -4.91
CA MET A 164 -6.01 20.77 -6.05
C MET A 164 -7.17 21.03 -7.01
N PHE A 165 -7.95 20.00 -7.36
CA PHE A 165 -9.12 20.16 -8.21
C PHE A 165 -10.24 20.96 -7.55
N ALA A 166 -10.46 20.82 -6.25
CA ALA A 166 -11.42 21.61 -5.51
C ALA A 166 -11.06 23.10 -5.51
N ASP A 167 -9.77 23.42 -5.40
CA ASP A 167 -9.25 24.79 -5.40
C ASP A 167 -9.34 25.42 -6.81
N ILE A 168 -9.06 24.67 -7.87
CA ILE A 168 -9.16 25.12 -9.27
C ILE A 168 -10.62 25.35 -9.68
N ALA A 169 -11.50 24.36 -9.42
CA ALA A 169 -12.90 24.42 -9.84
C ALA A 169 -13.73 25.44 -9.03
N ARG A 170 -13.28 25.81 -7.84
CA ARG A 170 -13.91 26.75 -6.88
C ARG A 170 -15.35 26.41 -6.50
N VAL A 171 -16.23 26.20 -7.47
CA VAL A 171 -17.67 25.89 -7.30
C VAL A 171 -18.10 24.73 -8.21
N GLY A 172 -19.29 24.18 -7.97
CA GLY A 172 -19.88 23.11 -8.76
C GLY A 172 -19.56 21.70 -8.26
N PRO A 173 -20.05 20.68 -8.99
CA PRO A 173 -19.96 19.27 -8.55
C PRO A 173 -18.53 18.76 -8.34
N VAL A 174 -17.61 19.14 -9.24
CA VAL A 174 -16.20 18.74 -9.16
C VAL A 174 -15.54 19.31 -7.91
N ALA A 175 -15.77 20.60 -7.60
CA ALA A 175 -15.25 21.23 -6.40
C ALA A 175 -15.82 20.60 -5.12
N GLN A 176 -17.12 20.29 -5.09
CA GLN A 176 -17.78 19.65 -3.96
C GLN A 176 -17.23 18.23 -3.74
N GLN A 177 -17.10 17.46 -4.80
CA GLN A 177 -16.55 16.10 -4.75
C GLN A 177 -15.09 16.11 -4.31
N GLY A 178 -14.26 16.99 -4.87
CA GLY A 178 -12.87 17.15 -4.50
C GLY A 178 -12.70 17.50 -3.02
N ARG A 179 -13.53 18.40 -2.49
CA ARG A 179 -13.55 18.72 -1.04
C ARG A 179 -13.95 17.55 -0.18
N ALA A 180 -14.99 16.81 -0.57
CA ALA A 180 -15.45 15.63 0.19
C ALA A 180 -14.38 14.54 0.25
N ILE A 181 -13.71 14.24 -0.88
CA ILE A 181 -12.61 13.29 -0.93
C ILE A 181 -11.45 13.79 -0.06
N HIS A 182 -11.04 15.05 -0.22
CA HIS A 182 -9.94 15.62 0.57
C HIS A 182 -10.23 15.56 2.07
N GLN A 183 -11.42 15.94 2.51
CA GLN A 183 -11.83 15.86 3.93
C GLN A 183 -11.72 14.43 4.46
N THR A 184 -12.11 13.42 3.69
CA THR A 184 -11.97 12.01 4.05
C THR A 184 -10.49 11.63 4.18
N VAL A 185 -9.66 12.01 3.20
CA VAL A 185 -8.21 11.69 3.19
C VAL A 185 -7.50 12.28 4.40
N VAL A 186 -7.79 13.54 4.78
CA VAL A 186 -7.09 14.19 5.91
C VAL A 186 -7.70 13.92 7.27
N ASP A 187 -8.85 13.25 7.33
CA ASP A 187 -9.45 12.84 8.61
C ASP A 187 -8.69 11.65 9.21
N ARG A 188 -7.86 11.92 10.20
CA ARG A 188 -7.04 10.93 10.91
C ARG A 188 -7.85 9.82 11.62
N ARG A 189 -9.15 10.01 11.85
CA ARG A 189 -10.02 8.97 12.40
C ARG A 189 -10.48 7.99 11.32
N HIS A 190 -10.58 8.46 10.10
CA HIS A 190 -11.05 7.70 8.95
C HIS A 190 -9.91 7.07 8.19
N THR A 191 -8.82 7.82 8.00
CA THR A 191 -7.70 7.46 7.13
C THR A 191 -6.43 7.23 7.94
N GLY A 192 -5.71 6.17 7.58
CA GLY A 192 -4.37 5.83 8.07
C GLY A 192 -3.37 5.73 6.95
N VAL A 193 -2.09 5.91 7.28
CA VAL A 193 -0.97 5.77 6.33
C VAL A 193 0.06 4.81 6.90
N VAL A 194 0.35 3.77 6.11
CA VAL A 194 1.39 2.77 6.40
C VAL A 194 2.52 2.96 5.40
N ALA A 195 3.72 3.24 5.89
CA ALA A 195 4.92 3.23 5.05
C ALA A 195 5.55 1.86 5.05
N VAL A 196 5.98 1.39 3.87
CA VAL A 196 6.75 0.16 3.70
C VAL A 196 8.16 0.51 3.26
N ALA A 197 9.16 -0.02 3.95
CA ALA A 197 10.57 0.14 3.64
C ALA A 197 11.28 -1.20 3.56
N LEU A 198 12.33 -1.30 2.75
CA LEU A 198 13.37 -2.30 2.93
C LEU A 198 14.39 -1.77 3.94
N PRO A 199 15.07 -2.64 4.70
CA PRO A 199 16.11 -2.24 5.65
C PRO A 199 17.43 -1.91 4.92
N GLU A 200 17.38 -0.94 4.04
CA GLU A 200 18.46 -0.45 3.20
C GLU A 200 18.53 1.08 3.27
N GLU A 201 19.71 1.65 3.03
CA GLU A 201 19.96 3.08 3.20
C GLU A 201 18.98 3.97 2.42
N MET A 202 18.78 3.68 1.13
CA MET A 202 17.91 4.49 0.27
C MET A 202 16.44 4.42 0.66
N PRO A 203 15.81 3.22 0.84
CA PRO A 203 14.43 3.13 1.29
C PRO A 203 14.19 3.75 2.66
N VAL A 204 15.14 3.65 3.58
CA VAL A 204 15.07 4.29 4.90
C VAL A 204 15.03 5.82 4.76
N ASN A 205 15.96 6.40 4.00
CA ASN A 205 15.98 7.85 3.75
C ASN A 205 14.67 8.34 3.09
N GLU A 206 14.19 7.62 2.08
CA GLU A 206 12.95 7.96 1.39
C GLU A 206 11.71 7.85 2.30
N THR A 207 11.71 6.91 3.25
CA THR A 207 10.60 6.80 4.22
C THR A 207 10.56 7.98 5.19
N VAL A 208 11.71 8.46 5.64
CA VAL A 208 11.80 9.69 6.44
C VAL A 208 11.31 10.90 5.65
N MET A 209 11.76 11.05 4.40
CA MET A 209 11.30 12.12 3.51
C MET A 209 9.80 12.06 3.23
N LEU A 210 9.26 10.85 3.05
CA LEU A 210 7.83 10.61 2.85
C LEU A 210 6.99 11.13 4.04
N ARG A 211 7.40 10.83 5.28
CA ARG A 211 6.73 11.37 6.47
C ARG A 211 6.69 12.89 6.45
N ASP A 212 7.82 13.53 6.17
CA ASP A 212 7.91 14.99 6.14
C ASP A 212 7.07 15.59 5.02
N GLU A 213 6.97 14.92 3.88
CA GLU A 213 6.10 15.34 2.79
C GLU A 213 4.61 15.19 3.15
N LEU A 214 4.20 14.08 3.78
CA LEU A 214 2.83 13.87 4.28
C LEU A 214 2.42 14.95 5.26
N ARG A 215 3.29 15.29 6.22
CA ARG A 215 3.05 16.36 7.20
C ARG A 215 2.88 17.72 6.53
N ARG A 216 3.76 18.07 5.59
CA ARG A 216 3.73 19.36 4.90
C ARG A 216 2.54 19.48 3.94
N ALA A 217 2.23 18.42 3.20
CA ALA A 217 1.26 18.46 2.11
C ALA A 217 -0.19 18.25 2.57
N LEU A 218 -0.40 17.41 3.59
CA LEU A 218 -1.71 16.91 4.00
C LEU A 218 -1.97 17.09 5.51
N GLY A 219 -0.97 17.45 6.31
CA GLY A 219 -1.09 17.47 7.76
C GLY A 219 -1.24 16.07 8.37
N LEU A 220 -0.97 15.01 7.61
CA LEU A 220 -1.00 13.63 8.07
C LEU A 220 0.36 13.20 8.60
N ASP A 221 0.36 12.11 9.37
CA ASP A 221 1.56 11.42 9.82
C ASP A 221 1.47 9.94 9.44
N LEU A 222 2.56 9.20 9.60
CA LEU A 222 2.54 7.75 9.49
C LEU A 222 1.86 7.15 10.72
N ASP A 223 0.90 6.25 10.51
CA ASP A 223 0.29 5.46 11.58
C ASP A 223 1.16 4.27 11.94
N ARG A 224 1.82 3.66 10.95
CA ARG A 224 2.77 2.55 11.11
C ARG A 224 3.86 2.59 10.04
N VAL A 225 4.99 2.01 10.37
CA VAL A 225 6.07 1.70 9.43
C VAL A 225 6.30 0.20 9.44
N VAL A 226 6.34 -0.40 8.27
CA VAL A 226 6.63 -1.82 8.07
C VAL A 226 7.98 -1.95 7.39
N VAL A 227 8.94 -2.55 8.09
CA VAL A 227 10.21 -2.95 7.49
C VAL A 227 10.06 -4.37 6.97
N ASN A 228 10.09 -4.51 5.65
CA ASN A 228 9.88 -5.76 4.95
C ASN A 228 11.20 -6.44 4.60
N ALA A 229 11.16 -7.76 4.42
CA ALA A 229 12.27 -8.60 3.97
C ALA A 229 13.52 -8.57 4.88
N LEU A 230 13.30 -8.63 6.19
CA LEU A 230 14.37 -8.76 7.17
C LEU A 230 14.95 -10.15 7.17
N TYR A 231 16.28 -10.25 6.98
CA TYR A 231 16.99 -11.52 7.13
C TYR A 231 16.99 -12.00 8.59
N PRO A 232 16.79 -13.30 8.82
CA PRO A 232 16.82 -13.86 10.16
C PRO A 232 18.23 -13.75 10.76
N ASP A 233 18.31 -13.53 12.08
CA ASP A 233 19.56 -13.58 12.82
C ASP A 233 19.90 -15.02 13.20
N ARG A 234 20.53 -15.73 12.28
CA ARG A 234 20.89 -17.15 12.47
C ARG A 234 22.15 -17.33 13.29
N PHE A 235 23.02 -16.30 13.35
CA PHE A 235 24.37 -16.42 13.89
C PHE A 235 24.66 -15.32 14.90
N GLY A 236 24.74 -15.66 16.18
CA GLY A 236 25.22 -14.73 17.21
C GLY A 236 26.74 -14.44 17.08
N PRO A 237 27.27 -13.47 17.86
CA PRO A 237 28.67 -13.02 17.77
C PRO A 237 29.70 -14.16 17.91
N ARG A 238 29.44 -15.16 18.76
CA ARG A 238 30.32 -16.35 18.95
C ARG A 238 30.35 -17.24 17.71
N HIS A 239 29.21 -17.42 17.05
CA HIS A 239 29.11 -18.23 15.82
C HIS A 239 29.88 -17.57 14.68
N ARG A 240 29.83 -16.22 14.53
CA ARG A 240 30.61 -15.48 13.53
C ARG A 240 32.10 -15.76 13.63
N ALA A 241 32.68 -15.69 14.84
CA ALA A 241 34.11 -15.97 15.04
C ALA A 241 34.46 -17.43 14.69
N THR A 242 33.58 -18.36 14.96
CA THR A 242 33.77 -19.79 14.64
C THR A 242 33.67 -20.00 13.12
N LEU A 243 32.67 -19.45 12.45
CA LEU A 243 32.51 -19.52 10.99
C LEU A 243 33.70 -18.90 10.25
N ALA A 244 34.20 -17.74 10.72
CA ALA A 244 35.36 -17.10 10.11
C ALA A 244 36.63 -17.94 10.22
N ARG A 245 36.87 -18.55 11.39
CA ARG A 245 38.01 -19.47 11.57
C ARG A 245 37.88 -20.73 10.70
N ALA A 246 36.68 -21.31 10.64
CA ALA A 246 36.41 -22.49 9.81
C ALA A 246 36.61 -22.18 8.32
N ALA A 247 36.15 -21.03 7.84
CA ALA A 247 36.29 -20.61 6.45
C ALA A 247 37.76 -20.46 6.02
N ASN A 248 38.62 -20.03 6.96
CA ASN A 248 40.08 -19.90 6.68
C ASN A 248 40.80 -21.25 6.75
N GLY A 249 40.29 -22.24 7.49
CA GLY A 249 40.86 -23.59 7.65
C GLY A 249 40.24 -24.64 6.73
N ALA A 250 39.18 -24.35 6.01
CA ALA A 250 38.46 -25.33 5.20
C ALA A 250 39.32 -25.83 4.01
N GLY A 251 39.44 -27.13 3.89
CA GLY A 251 40.20 -27.79 2.81
C GLY A 251 39.40 -27.93 1.52
N ASP A 252 38.08 -28.08 1.64
CA ASP A 252 37.18 -28.23 0.49
C ASP A 252 36.62 -26.89 -0.03
N ALA A 253 36.49 -26.78 -1.35
CA ALA A 253 35.96 -25.58 -2.02
C ALA A 253 34.49 -25.35 -1.70
N THR A 254 33.68 -26.40 -1.62
CA THR A 254 32.24 -26.36 -1.32
C THR A 254 32.02 -25.91 0.13
N GLU A 255 32.79 -26.47 1.06
CA GLU A 255 32.76 -26.06 2.47
C GLU A 255 33.10 -24.57 2.64
N ARG A 256 34.17 -24.10 1.98
CA ARG A 256 34.54 -22.67 1.97
C ARG A 256 33.43 -21.78 1.40
N ALA A 257 32.78 -22.20 0.31
CA ALA A 257 31.70 -21.45 -0.30
C ALA A 257 30.51 -21.34 0.65
N ALA A 258 30.10 -22.43 1.30
CA ALA A 258 29.02 -22.46 2.28
C ALA A 258 29.29 -21.54 3.50
N LEU A 259 30.52 -21.63 4.06
CA LEU A 259 30.92 -20.80 5.20
C LEU A 259 30.98 -19.30 4.84
N ARG A 260 31.44 -18.97 3.63
CA ARG A 260 31.41 -17.57 3.11
C ARG A 260 29.99 -17.07 2.90
N ALA A 261 29.08 -17.92 2.39
CA ALA A 261 27.68 -17.57 2.23
C ALA A 261 27.01 -17.28 3.60
N ALA A 262 27.27 -18.12 4.61
CA ALA A 262 26.77 -17.90 5.96
C ALA A 262 27.31 -16.59 6.59
N LEU A 263 28.59 -16.28 6.41
CA LEU A 263 29.18 -15.01 6.86
C LEU A 263 28.58 -13.81 6.13
N SER A 264 28.33 -13.92 4.82
CA SER A 264 27.72 -12.87 4.02
C SER A 264 26.27 -12.62 4.46
N GLU A 265 25.47 -13.68 4.69
CA GLU A 265 24.12 -13.56 5.20
C GLU A 265 24.10 -12.89 6.59
N HIS A 266 24.99 -13.29 7.48
CA HIS A 266 25.12 -12.65 8.79
C HIS A 266 25.47 -11.16 8.68
N ALA A 267 26.45 -10.79 7.84
CA ALA A 267 26.82 -9.39 7.64
C ALA A 267 25.64 -8.55 7.10
N ARG A 268 24.88 -9.12 6.15
CA ARG A 268 23.68 -8.49 5.62
C ARG A 268 22.60 -8.31 6.71
N ALA A 269 22.32 -9.35 7.50
CA ALA A 269 21.37 -9.27 8.59
C ALA A 269 21.74 -8.19 9.63
N GLN A 270 23.05 -8.02 9.94
CA GLN A 270 23.52 -6.98 10.85
C GLN A 270 23.35 -5.58 10.24
N GLY A 271 23.76 -5.38 8.99
CA GLY A 271 23.57 -4.10 8.31
C GLY A 271 22.11 -3.70 8.19
N GLN A 272 21.20 -4.67 7.99
CA GLN A 272 19.75 -4.43 8.00
C GLN A 272 19.27 -3.92 9.36
N ARG A 273 19.73 -4.50 10.47
CA ARG A 273 19.36 -4.06 11.83
C ARG A 273 19.82 -2.63 12.13
N GLU A 274 21.02 -2.27 11.66
CA GLU A 274 21.52 -0.90 11.77
C GLU A 274 20.60 0.08 11.03
N GLN A 275 20.11 -0.30 9.83
CA GLN A 275 19.17 0.53 9.08
C GLN A 275 17.78 0.61 9.74
N VAL A 276 17.31 -0.48 10.36
CA VAL A 276 16.06 -0.47 11.13
C VAL A 276 16.19 0.49 12.31
N ALA A 277 17.23 0.36 13.13
CA ALA A 277 17.44 1.23 14.28
C ALA A 277 17.51 2.72 13.88
N ARG A 278 18.20 3.02 12.77
CA ARG A 278 18.27 4.37 12.22
C ARG A 278 16.90 4.90 11.77
N LEU A 279 16.07 4.04 11.15
CA LEU A 279 14.72 4.41 10.73
C LEU A 279 13.82 4.72 11.93
N GLU A 280 13.82 3.84 12.93
CA GLU A 280 13.03 3.98 14.16
C GLU A 280 13.43 5.23 14.94
N GLU A 281 14.72 5.50 15.08
CA GLU A 281 15.23 6.73 15.70
C GLU A 281 14.78 7.98 14.94
N ALA A 282 14.94 8.00 13.60
CA ALA A 282 14.56 9.14 12.77
C ALA A 282 13.05 9.41 12.79
N LEU A 283 12.23 8.37 12.87
CA LEU A 283 10.78 8.49 12.90
C LEU A 283 10.20 8.65 14.31
N GLY A 284 10.94 8.27 15.35
CA GLY A 284 10.47 8.27 16.74
C GLY A 284 9.34 7.25 16.97
N MET A 285 9.34 6.14 16.23
CA MET A 285 8.34 5.07 16.33
C MET A 285 8.98 3.71 16.03
N GLU A 286 8.49 2.66 16.69
CA GLU A 286 8.87 1.29 16.41
C GLU A 286 8.29 0.85 15.05
N ALA A 287 9.07 0.11 14.29
CA ALA A 287 8.65 -0.49 13.02
C ALA A 287 8.11 -1.90 13.23
N VAL A 288 7.14 -2.29 12.42
CA VAL A 288 6.72 -3.68 12.30
C VAL A 288 7.69 -4.40 11.39
N HIS A 289 8.22 -5.53 11.82
CA HIS A 289 9.23 -6.28 11.10
C HIS A 289 8.60 -7.49 10.39
N LEU A 290 8.78 -7.57 9.07
CA LEU A 290 8.38 -8.74 8.29
C LEU A 290 9.62 -9.50 7.81
N PRO A 291 9.64 -10.84 7.96
CA PRO A 291 10.78 -11.64 7.56
C PRO A 291 10.95 -11.68 6.03
N PHE A 292 12.19 -11.89 5.59
CA PHE A 292 12.46 -12.25 4.21
C PHE A 292 11.88 -13.66 3.92
N VAL A 293 11.05 -13.76 2.90
CA VAL A 293 10.50 -15.03 2.43
C VAL A 293 11.42 -15.60 1.36
N PHE A 294 11.94 -16.82 1.60
CA PHE A 294 12.91 -17.49 0.72
C PHE A 294 12.24 -18.29 -0.41
N GLU A 295 11.02 -17.92 -0.78
CA GLU A 295 10.28 -18.52 -1.89
C GLU A 295 10.40 -17.64 -3.15
N PRO A 296 10.49 -18.25 -4.34
CA PRO A 296 10.61 -17.50 -5.60
C PRO A 296 9.35 -16.70 -5.94
N GLU A 297 8.19 -17.21 -5.54
CA GLU A 297 6.90 -16.56 -5.74
C GLU A 297 6.11 -16.54 -4.43
N LEU A 298 5.40 -15.45 -4.19
CA LEU A 298 4.54 -15.30 -3.03
C LEU A 298 3.10 -15.68 -3.41
N GLY A 299 2.58 -16.69 -2.73
CA GLY A 299 1.21 -17.15 -2.84
C GLY A 299 0.41 -16.93 -1.55
N PRO A 300 -0.81 -17.48 -1.48
CA PRO A 300 -1.71 -17.34 -0.32
C PRO A 300 -1.06 -17.73 1.01
N ASP A 301 -0.30 -18.84 1.04
CA ASP A 301 0.33 -19.34 2.28
C ASP A 301 1.38 -18.36 2.82
N GLN A 302 2.18 -17.74 1.94
CA GLN A 302 3.18 -16.74 2.32
C GLN A 302 2.51 -15.46 2.81
N PHE A 303 1.44 -15.00 2.16
CA PHE A 303 0.66 -13.85 2.61
C PHE A 303 0.01 -14.13 3.97
N GLU A 304 -0.50 -15.34 4.18
CA GLU A 304 -1.07 -15.76 5.47
C GLU A 304 -0.02 -15.74 6.58
N ALA A 305 1.19 -16.26 6.31
CA ALA A 305 2.30 -16.22 7.27
C ALA A 305 2.70 -14.77 7.63
N LEU A 306 2.89 -13.90 6.63
CA LEU A 306 3.22 -12.49 6.83
C LEU A 306 2.09 -11.73 7.55
N SER A 307 0.85 -12.09 7.27
CA SER A 307 -0.32 -11.50 7.91
C SER A 307 -0.38 -11.78 9.42
N ARG A 308 0.03 -12.96 9.85
CA ARG A 308 0.12 -13.31 11.29
C ARG A 308 1.21 -12.51 12.01
N GLU A 309 2.31 -12.20 11.33
CA GLU A 309 3.36 -11.32 11.89
C GLU A 309 2.85 -9.87 12.03
N LEU A 310 2.12 -9.36 11.03
CA LEU A 310 1.48 -8.05 11.11
C LEU A 310 0.49 -7.96 12.27
N GLU A 311 -0.35 -8.96 12.43
CA GLU A 311 -1.40 -9.01 13.46
C GLU A 311 -0.86 -8.92 14.89
N ARG A 312 0.33 -9.48 15.14
CA ARG A 312 1.00 -9.39 16.45
C ARG A 312 1.51 -8.00 16.79
N ALA A 313 1.65 -7.15 15.78
CA ALA A 313 2.27 -5.83 15.90
C ALA A 313 1.27 -4.66 15.69
N LEU A 314 0.03 -4.94 15.29
CA LEU A 314 -1.04 -3.95 15.07
C LEU A 314 -1.91 -3.76 16.29
#